data_9303591f795d2174d216646ca4f46e99
#
_entry.id   9303591f795d2174d216646ca4f46e99
#
_cell.length_a   1.000
_cell.length_b   1.000
_cell.length_c   1.000
_cell.angle_alpha   90.00
_cell.angle_beta   90.00
_cell.angle_gamma   90.00
#
_symmetry.space_group_name_H-M   'P 1'
#
loop_
_entity.id
_entity.type
_entity.pdbx_description
1 polymer ?
#
loop_
_entity_poly.entity_id
_entity_poly.type
_entity_poly.pdbx_seq_one_letter_code
_entity_poly.pdbx_strand_id
1 'polypeptide(L)'
;MSALPGAGAHRFWGFSPALDLLAEAADAHADAETPRRFLLLSPGDARHILRTLGALARRRSAAEQADAPALEFSVYEQAPELLARHLLLFSVALDFELPRRERAELLLELLANSLLREKTSSYLAARAAALRRVITENDGPLAPLIDLSLLKMKDRDRLHDVLCTWAEDVPCDMVRLRDERLRGLYKDRYDMRRNVLDWDYTMHLVPIASIVHKLHFREWRQTGIAVEPSPSPSTPP
;
A
#
# COMPACT_ATOMS: atom_id res chain seq x y z
N MET A 1 20.91 0.42 -20.48
CA MET A 1 20.27 0.64 -19.18
C MET A 1 19.25 -0.46 -19.00
N SER A 2 19.41 -1.29 -17.98
CA SER A 2 18.53 -2.43 -17.71
C SER A 2 17.13 -1.92 -17.34
N ALA A 3 16.09 -2.61 -17.84
CA ALA A 3 14.72 -2.40 -17.38
C ALA A 3 14.68 -2.55 -15.85
N LEU A 4 13.90 -1.72 -15.17
CA LEU A 4 13.70 -1.87 -13.73
C LEU A 4 13.05 -3.24 -13.48
N PRO A 5 13.71 -4.17 -12.78
CA PRO A 5 13.16 -5.49 -12.55
C PRO A 5 11.82 -5.36 -11.80
N GLY A 6 10.79 -6.03 -12.31
CA GLY A 6 9.48 -6.07 -11.64
C GLY A 6 8.54 -4.90 -11.91
N ALA A 7 8.93 -3.88 -12.71
CA ALA A 7 8.04 -2.77 -13.03
C ALA A 7 6.74 -3.27 -13.67
N GLY A 8 5.60 -3.03 -12.99
CA GLY A 8 4.27 -3.47 -13.44
C GLY A 8 3.99 -4.96 -13.31
N ALA A 9 4.84 -5.75 -12.64
CA ALA A 9 4.66 -7.18 -12.43
C ALA A 9 3.61 -7.49 -11.34
N HIS A 10 3.45 -6.62 -10.37
CA HIS A 10 2.57 -6.83 -9.23
C HIS A 10 1.36 -5.88 -9.25
N ARG A 11 0.22 -6.38 -8.77
CA ARG A 11 -0.98 -5.59 -8.55
C ARG A 11 -1.00 -5.15 -7.09
N PHE A 12 -0.78 -3.85 -6.86
CA PHE A 12 -0.71 -3.29 -5.51
C PHE A 12 -2.05 -2.84 -4.94
N TRP A 13 -3.13 -2.96 -5.70
CA TRP A 13 -4.46 -2.54 -5.27
C TRP A 13 -5.49 -3.64 -5.51
N GLY A 14 -6.41 -3.76 -4.56
CA GLY A 14 -7.64 -4.49 -4.81
C GLY A 14 -8.73 -3.57 -5.38
N PHE A 15 -9.66 -4.15 -6.10
CA PHE A 15 -10.75 -3.43 -6.78
C PHE A 15 -12.08 -3.47 -6.02
N SER A 16 -12.21 -4.33 -5.01
CA SER A 16 -13.40 -4.36 -4.16
C SER A 16 -13.41 -3.21 -3.16
N PRO A 17 -14.58 -2.73 -2.72
CA PRO A 17 -14.68 -1.85 -1.57
C PRO A 17 -13.99 -2.43 -0.33
N ALA A 18 -13.49 -1.56 0.55
CA ALA A 18 -12.92 -2.00 1.81
C ALA A 18 -14.03 -2.60 2.71
N LEU A 19 -13.86 -3.84 3.14
CA LEU A 19 -14.80 -4.55 4.01
C LEU A 19 -14.43 -4.33 5.48
N ASP A 20 -15.44 -4.30 6.34
CA ASP A 20 -15.29 -4.43 7.78
C ASP A 20 -15.44 -5.91 8.13
N LEU A 21 -14.30 -6.57 8.32
CA LEU A 21 -14.25 -8.02 8.53
C LEU A 21 -14.97 -8.47 9.81
N LEU A 22 -15.03 -7.60 10.83
CA LEU A 22 -15.80 -7.88 12.04
C LEU A 22 -17.31 -7.84 11.78
N ALA A 23 -17.78 -6.94 10.94
CA ALA A 23 -19.19 -6.86 10.59
C ALA A 23 -19.61 -8.04 9.70
N GLU A 24 -18.76 -8.42 8.75
CA GLU A 24 -19.01 -9.59 7.88
C GLU A 24 -19.00 -10.92 8.65
N ALA A 25 -18.23 -10.98 9.75
CA ALA A 25 -18.15 -12.17 10.60
C ALA A 25 -19.12 -12.14 11.79
N ALA A 26 -20.09 -11.23 11.83
CA ALA A 26 -21.01 -11.06 12.98
C ALA A 26 -21.84 -12.31 13.29
N ASP A 27 -22.09 -13.16 12.30
CA ASP A 27 -22.84 -14.43 12.47
C ASP A 27 -21.97 -15.59 12.97
N ALA A 28 -20.65 -15.42 13.02
CA ALA A 28 -19.77 -16.44 13.58
C ALA A 28 -19.85 -16.40 15.10
N HIS A 29 -20.42 -17.44 15.73
CA HIS A 29 -20.45 -17.61 17.18
C HIS A 29 -19.02 -17.67 17.73
N ALA A 30 -18.50 -16.54 18.17
CA ALA A 30 -17.23 -16.46 18.86
C ALA A 30 -17.48 -16.09 20.31
N ASP A 31 -16.98 -16.93 21.22
CA ASP A 31 -16.93 -16.58 22.63
C ASP A 31 -16.15 -15.27 22.80
N ALA A 32 -16.63 -14.41 23.70
CA ALA A 32 -16.04 -13.07 23.89
C ALA A 32 -14.57 -13.08 24.34
N GLU A 33 -14.10 -14.21 24.84
CA GLU A 33 -12.75 -14.38 25.40
C GLU A 33 -11.70 -14.85 24.39
N THR A 34 -12.11 -15.37 23.21
CA THR A 34 -11.16 -15.88 22.23
C THR A 34 -10.75 -14.82 21.21
N PRO A 35 -9.45 -14.73 20.85
CA PRO A 35 -8.98 -13.84 19.78
C PRO A 35 -9.73 -14.12 18.47
N ARG A 36 -10.20 -13.07 17.81
CA ARG A 36 -10.81 -13.20 16.49
C ARG A 36 -9.72 -13.25 15.44
N ARG A 37 -9.69 -14.34 14.67
CA ARG A 37 -8.68 -14.62 13.66
C ARG A 37 -9.23 -14.47 12.26
N PHE A 38 -8.53 -13.71 11.43
CA PHE A 38 -8.87 -13.49 10.02
C PHE A 38 -7.72 -13.92 9.14
N LEU A 39 -8.00 -14.73 8.13
CA LEU A 39 -7.05 -15.08 7.10
C LEU A 39 -7.37 -14.29 5.83
N LEU A 40 -6.42 -13.48 5.35
CA LEU A 40 -6.51 -12.74 4.12
C LEU A 40 -5.56 -13.35 3.08
N LEU A 41 -6.14 -13.89 2.02
CA LEU A 41 -5.39 -14.49 0.92
C LEU A 41 -5.27 -13.49 -0.22
N SER A 42 -4.05 -13.07 -0.51
CA SER A 42 -3.72 -12.11 -1.58
C SER A 42 -4.60 -10.86 -1.60
N PRO A 43 -4.74 -10.16 -0.47
CA PRO A 43 -5.60 -8.97 -0.39
C PRO A 43 -5.07 -7.80 -1.24
N GLY A 44 -3.79 -7.80 -1.62
CA GLY A 44 -3.12 -6.80 -2.43
C GLY A 44 -2.79 -5.50 -1.69
N ASP A 45 -3.63 -5.08 -0.74
CA ASP A 45 -3.42 -3.89 0.09
C ASP A 45 -4.07 -4.02 1.48
N ALA A 46 -3.76 -3.08 2.36
CA ALA A 46 -4.17 -3.09 3.76
C ALA A 46 -5.61 -2.58 4.02
N ARG A 47 -6.40 -2.25 2.97
CA ARG A 47 -7.69 -1.55 3.12
C ARG A 47 -8.70 -2.24 4.03
N HIS A 48 -8.81 -3.57 3.97
CA HIS A 48 -9.76 -4.33 4.78
C HIS A 48 -9.40 -4.27 6.26
N ILE A 49 -8.14 -4.45 6.59
CA ILE A 49 -7.64 -4.37 7.98
C ILE A 49 -7.82 -2.95 8.52
N LEU A 50 -7.37 -1.93 7.77
CA LEU A 50 -7.52 -0.53 8.17
C LEU A 50 -9.00 -0.13 8.33
N ARG A 51 -9.89 -0.61 7.45
CA ARG A 51 -11.33 -0.39 7.57
C ARG A 51 -11.90 -1.02 8.82
N THR A 52 -11.52 -2.27 9.10
CA THR A 52 -11.97 -3.03 10.29
C THR A 52 -11.54 -2.34 11.58
N LEU A 53 -10.25 -2.00 11.70
CA LEU A 53 -9.72 -1.29 12.86
C LEU A 53 -10.37 0.08 13.06
N GLY A 54 -10.51 0.84 11.97
CA GLY A 54 -11.18 2.14 12.01
C GLY A 54 -12.67 2.07 12.34
N ALA A 55 -13.37 1.02 11.95
CA ALA A 55 -14.76 0.78 12.31
C ALA A 55 -14.88 0.38 13.79
N LEU A 56 -14.01 -0.49 14.27
CA LEU A 56 -13.94 -0.90 15.67
C LEU A 56 -13.69 0.31 16.59
N ALA A 57 -12.71 1.15 16.25
CA ALA A 57 -12.39 2.35 17.01
C ALA A 57 -13.57 3.35 17.11
N ARG A 58 -14.45 3.40 16.09
CA ARG A 58 -15.63 4.26 16.11
C ARG A 58 -16.81 3.69 16.91
N ARG A 59 -16.92 2.36 17.00
CA ARG A 59 -18.05 1.68 17.65
C ARG A 59 -17.89 1.57 19.16
N ARG A 60 -16.68 1.62 19.67
CA ARG A 60 -16.37 1.35 21.07
C ARG A 60 -15.86 2.60 21.78
N SER A 61 -16.31 2.77 23.03
CA SER A 61 -15.70 3.71 23.96
C SER A 61 -14.29 3.26 24.33
N ALA A 62 -13.49 4.15 24.92
CA ALA A 62 -12.13 3.79 25.35
C ALA A 62 -12.12 2.64 26.38
N ALA A 63 -13.10 2.58 27.27
CA ALA A 63 -13.23 1.49 28.26
C ALA A 63 -13.56 0.15 27.57
N GLU A 64 -14.51 0.14 26.65
CA GLU A 64 -14.87 -1.08 25.88
C GLU A 64 -13.75 -1.55 24.95
N GLN A 65 -12.82 -0.67 24.56
CA GLN A 65 -11.66 -1.04 23.78
C GLN A 65 -10.62 -1.80 24.60
N ALA A 66 -10.47 -1.47 25.90
CA ALA A 66 -9.52 -2.13 26.79
C ALA A 66 -9.87 -3.62 27.02
N ASP A 67 -11.16 -3.95 27.07
CA ASP A 67 -11.68 -5.30 27.30
C ASP A 67 -11.97 -6.05 25.97
N ALA A 68 -11.59 -5.47 24.82
CA ALA A 68 -11.87 -6.09 23.54
C ALA A 68 -10.98 -7.31 23.29
N PRO A 69 -11.53 -8.41 22.74
CA PRO A 69 -10.70 -9.54 22.33
C PRO A 69 -9.69 -9.10 21.28
N ALA A 70 -8.49 -9.66 21.36
CA ALA A 70 -7.43 -9.40 20.39
C ALA A 70 -7.89 -9.78 18.96
N LEU A 71 -7.48 -8.98 17.99
CA LEU A 71 -7.70 -9.27 16.57
C LEU A 71 -6.39 -9.74 15.96
N GLU A 72 -6.42 -10.92 15.35
CA GLU A 72 -5.28 -11.49 14.65
C GLU A 72 -5.58 -11.52 13.14
N PHE A 73 -4.71 -10.91 12.35
CA PHE A 73 -4.79 -10.92 10.90
C PHE A 73 -3.61 -11.67 10.29
N SER A 74 -3.89 -12.84 9.72
CA SER A 74 -2.91 -13.58 8.93
C SER A 74 -2.99 -13.15 7.49
N VAL A 75 -1.94 -12.51 6.98
CA VAL A 75 -1.88 -12.02 5.60
C VAL A 75 -0.95 -12.90 4.79
N TYR A 76 -1.47 -13.50 3.74
CA TYR A 76 -0.69 -14.26 2.77
C TYR A 76 -0.59 -13.49 1.45
N GLU A 77 0.63 -13.22 1.03
CA GLU A 77 0.95 -12.67 -0.28
C GLU A 77 2.04 -13.51 -0.96
N GLN A 78 1.95 -13.62 -2.27
CA GLN A 78 2.92 -14.40 -3.03
C GLN A 78 4.25 -13.64 -3.22
N ALA A 79 4.19 -12.32 -3.32
CA ALA A 79 5.33 -11.47 -3.60
C ALA A 79 5.77 -10.71 -2.33
N PRO A 80 7.07 -10.71 -2.01
CA PRO A 80 7.60 -9.99 -0.84
C PRO A 80 7.37 -8.48 -0.92
N GLU A 81 7.27 -7.90 -2.11
CA GLU A 81 6.97 -6.49 -2.33
C GLU A 81 5.57 -6.12 -1.80
N LEU A 82 4.61 -7.03 -1.91
CA LEU A 82 3.26 -6.82 -1.36
C LEU A 82 3.29 -6.88 0.17
N LEU A 83 4.03 -7.83 0.76
CA LEU A 83 4.22 -7.89 2.22
C LEU A 83 4.93 -6.65 2.75
N ALA A 84 6.01 -6.23 2.10
CA ALA A 84 6.72 -4.99 2.46
C ALA A 84 5.78 -3.78 2.44
N ARG A 85 4.92 -3.71 1.43
CA ARG A 85 3.93 -2.64 1.31
C ARG A 85 2.87 -2.67 2.42
N HIS A 86 2.39 -3.84 2.81
CA HIS A 86 1.51 -3.97 3.98
C HIS A 86 2.19 -3.42 5.24
N LEU A 87 3.42 -3.83 5.51
CA LEU A 87 4.20 -3.36 6.66
C LEU A 87 4.41 -1.84 6.62
N LEU A 88 4.75 -1.29 5.46
CA LEU A 88 4.92 0.15 5.30
C LEU A 88 3.61 0.90 5.59
N LEU A 89 2.50 0.50 4.99
CA LEU A 89 1.22 1.19 5.19
C LEU A 89 0.73 1.10 6.64
N PHE A 90 0.95 -0.04 7.32
CA PHE A 90 0.69 -0.14 8.75
C PHE A 90 1.60 0.75 9.58
N SER A 91 2.89 0.84 9.24
CA SER A 91 3.83 1.70 9.96
C SER A 91 3.41 3.17 9.89
N VAL A 92 2.90 3.62 8.74
CA VAL A 92 2.36 4.98 8.58
C VAL A 92 1.06 5.18 9.35
N ALA A 93 0.12 4.23 9.22
CA ALA A 93 -1.19 4.33 9.87
C ALA A 93 -1.09 4.37 11.41
N LEU A 94 -0.09 3.67 11.97
CA LEU A 94 0.16 3.55 13.41
C LEU A 94 1.20 4.55 13.94
N ASP A 95 1.69 5.45 13.10
CA ASP A 95 2.60 6.51 13.53
C ASP A 95 1.86 7.65 14.23
N PHE A 96 1.58 7.45 15.53
CA PHE A 96 0.81 8.41 16.32
C PHE A 96 1.61 9.67 16.71
N GLU A 97 2.90 9.72 16.46
CA GLU A 97 3.72 10.92 16.65
C GLU A 97 3.40 11.99 15.60
N LEU A 98 2.94 11.56 14.42
CA LEU A 98 2.53 12.46 13.36
C LEU A 98 1.07 12.93 13.52
N PRO A 99 0.77 14.19 13.16
CA PRO A 99 -0.60 14.67 13.08
C PRO A 99 -1.46 13.81 12.13
N ARG A 100 -2.74 13.62 12.47
CA ARG A 100 -3.67 12.78 11.68
C ARG A 100 -3.69 13.14 10.19
N ARG A 101 -3.69 14.44 9.88
CA ARG A 101 -3.70 14.92 8.50
C ARG A 101 -2.44 14.50 7.75
N GLU A 102 -1.29 14.70 8.36
CA GLU A 102 0.00 14.35 7.78
C GLU A 102 0.12 12.84 7.52
N ARG A 103 -0.32 12.01 8.48
CA ARG A 103 -0.40 10.55 8.29
C ARG A 103 -1.28 10.16 7.11
N ALA A 104 -2.44 10.80 6.97
CA ALA A 104 -3.34 10.52 5.87
C ALA A 104 -2.73 10.94 4.52
N GLU A 105 -2.07 12.09 4.45
CA GLU A 105 -1.37 12.55 3.24
C GLU A 105 -0.23 11.60 2.85
N LEU A 106 0.62 11.21 3.80
CA LEU A 106 1.71 10.25 3.58
C LEU A 106 1.17 8.90 3.12
N LEU A 107 0.13 8.40 3.79
CA LEU A 107 -0.48 7.11 3.46
C LEU A 107 -1.06 7.11 2.04
N LEU A 108 -1.78 8.15 1.65
CA LEU A 108 -2.36 8.27 0.32
C LEU A 108 -1.29 8.43 -0.76
N GLU A 109 -0.26 9.21 -0.50
CA GLU A 109 0.85 9.41 -1.43
C GLU A 109 1.64 8.11 -1.64
N LEU A 110 2.00 7.40 -0.58
CA LEU A 110 2.66 6.10 -0.64
C LEU A 110 1.77 5.00 -1.24
N LEU A 111 0.45 5.13 -1.10
CA LEU A 111 -0.49 4.19 -1.69
C LEU A 111 -0.65 4.37 -3.19
N ALA A 112 -0.66 5.59 -3.71
CA ALA A 112 -1.15 5.87 -5.05
C ALA A 112 -0.15 6.53 -5.99
N ASN A 113 0.85 7.26 -5.46
CA ASN A 113 1.80 7.98 -6.29
C ASN A 113 3.01 7.11 -6.66
N SER A 114 3.48 7.29 -7.88
CA SER A 114 4.77 6.75 -8.33
C SER A 114 5.89 7.78 -8.19
N LEU A 115 5.53 9.07 -8.17
CA LEU A 115 6.45 10.18 -7.90
C LEU A 115 6.12 10.76 -6.52
N LEU A 116 7.06 10.68 -5.60
CA LEU A 116 6.91 11.13 -4.22
C LEU A 116 7.54 12.50 -4.02
N ARG A 117 6.96 13.29 -3.11
CA ARG A 117 7.62 14.51 -2.61
C ARG A 117 8.87 14.13 -1.82
N GLU A 118 9.85 15.02 -1.76
CA GLU A 118 11.09 14.83 -0.99
C GLU A 118 10.81 14.44 0.48
N LYS A 119 9.87 15.13 1.13
CA LYS A 119 9.44 14.79 2.49
C LYS A 119 8.94 13.34 2.60
N THR A 120 8.15 12.88 1.65
CA THR A 120 7.58 11.53 1.65
C THR A 120 8.63 10.49 1.30
N SER A 121 9.56 10.80 0.40
CA SER A 121 10.72 9.94 0.08
C SER A 121 11.62 9.78 1.30
N SER A 122 11.97 10.86 1.98
CA SER A 122 12.76 10.81 3.21
C SER A 122 12.08 10.02 4.32
N TYR A 123 10.76 10.18 4.46
CA TYR A 123 9.96 9.38 5.40
C TYR A 123 9.97 7.90 5.04
N LEU A 124 9.80 7.56 3.76
CA LEU A 124 9.87 6.19 3.26
C LEU A 124 11.21 5.54 3.60
N ALA A 125 12.32 6.21 3.31
CA ALA A 125 13.66 5.72 3.62
C ALA A 125 13.86 5.44 5.11
N ALA A 126 13.43 6.36 5.97
CA ALA A 126 13.49 6.19 7.43
C ALA A 126 12.63 5.02 7.92
N ARG A 127 11.42 4.85 7.36
CA ARG A 127 10.53 3.74 7.72
C ARG A 127 11.01 2.41 7.18
N ALA A 128 11.58 2.36 5.98
CA ALA A 128 12.20 1.16 5.44
C ALA A 128 13.35 0.69 6.34
N ALA A 129 14.19 1.61 6.81
CA ALA A 129 15.25 1.29 7.76
C ALA A 129 14.71 0.73 9.10
N ALA A 130 13.65 1.34 9.65
CA ALA A 130 13.01 0.87 10.87
C ALA A 130 12.38 -0.53 10.69
N LEU A 131 11.68 -0.77 9.58
CA LEU A 131 11.07 -2.06 9.27
C LEU A 131 12.11 -3.16 9.06
N ARG A 132 13.27 -2.85 8.49
CA ARG A 132 14.39 -3.81 8.39
C ARG A 132 14.81 -4.30 9.76
N ARG A 133 14.93 -3.42 10.76
CA ARG A 133 15.26 -3.81 12.16
C ARG A 133 14.18 -4.73 12.76
N VAL A 134 12.90 -4.47 12.48
CA VAL A 134 11.82 -5.37 12.90
C VAL A 134 12.01 -6.77 12.31
N ILE A 135 12.41 -6.87 11.02
CA ILE A 135 12.57 -8.16 10.33
C ILE A 135 13.80 -8.92 10.83
N THR A 136 14.93 -8.23 11.06
CA THR A 136 16.21 -8.86 11.40
C THR A 136 16.39 -9.08 12.90
N GLU A 137 15.98 -8.11 13.72
CA GLU A 137 16.28 -8.04 15.14
C GLU A 137 15.03 -8.19 16.01
N ASN A 138 13.84 -8.20 15.40
CA ASN A 138 12.57 -8.14 16.10
C ASN A 138 12.49 -6.94 17.06
N ASP A 139 13.06 -5.80 16.65
CA ASP A 139 13.17 -4.58 17.45
C ASP A 139 12.40 -3.43 16.82
N GLY A 140 11.84 -2.56 17.66
CA GLY A 140 11.12 -1.36 17.27
C GLY A 140 9.64 -1.36 17.67
N PRO A 141 8.95 -0.22 17.49
CA PRO A 141 7.58 -0.02 18.00
C PRO A 141 6.54 -0.94 17.34
N LEU A 142 6.83 -1.47 16.16
CA LEU A 142 5.94 -2.39 15.44
C LEU A 142 6.23 -3.86 15.75
N ALA A 143 7.37 -4.20 16.34
CA ALA A 143 7.75 -5.59 16.63
C ALA A 143 6.69 -6.35 17.46
N PRO A 144 6.06 -5.77 18.48
CA PRO A 144 5.02 -6.45 19.24
C PRO A 144 3.72 -6.71 18.46
N LEU A 145 3.52 -6.02 17.33
CA LEU A 145 2.30 -6.09 16.52
C LEU A 145 2.47 -6.99 15.28
N ILE A 146 3.69 -7.36 14.95
CA ILE A 146 4.02 -8.09 13.72
C ILE A 146 4.65 -9.43 14.07
N ASP A 147 3.93 -10.50 13.80
CA ASP A 147 4.47 -11.86 13.91
C ASP A 147 4.99 -12.34 12.54
N LEU A 148 6.28 -12.57 12.46
CA LEU A 148 6.96 -13.10 11.29
C LEU A 148 7.38 -14.58 11.46
N SER A 149 6.91 -15.26 12.50
CA SER A 149 7.32 -16.64 12.83
C SER A 149 7.01 -17.64 11.71
N LEU A 150 5.93 -17.39 10.96
CA LEU A 150 5.52 -18.22 9.82
C LEU A 150 6.36 -18.02 8.56
N LEU A 151 7.16 -16.93 8.48
CA LEU A 151 8.04 -16.69 7.35
C LEU A 151 9.34 -17.49 7.49
N LYS A 152 9.70 -18.22 6.41
CA LYS A 152 11.01 -18.87 6.32
C LYS A 152 12.12 -17.81 6.24
N MET A 153 13.31 -18.15 6.70
CA MET A 153 14.47 -17.22 6.65
C MET A 153 14.68 -16.64 5.24
N LYS A 154 14.64 -17.49 4.22
CA LYS A 154 14.76 -17.03 2.82
C LYS A 154 13.73 -15.96 2.42
N ASP A 155 12.51 -16.04 2.95
CA ASP A 155 11.46 -15.08 2.63
C ASP A 155 11.62 -13.80 3.45
N ARG A 156 12.17 -13.91 4.68
CA ARG A 156 12.60 -12.74 5.47
C ARG A 156 13.74 -11.99 4.80
N ASP A 157 14.74 -12.71 4.26
CA ASP A 157 15.86 -12.11 3.53
C ASP A 157 15.35 -11.36 2.30
N ARG A 158 14.44 -11.95 1.53
CA ARG A 158 13.80 -11.26 0.39
C ARG A 158 13.02 -10.02 0.79
N LEU A 159 12.28 -10.09 1.89
CA LEU A 159 11.53 -8.96 2.41
C LEU A 159 12.46 -7.83 2.86
N HIS A 160 13.58 -8.18 3.49
CA HIS A 160 14.63 -7.25 3.86
C HIS A 160 15.23 -6.57 2.61
N ASP A 161 15.56 -7.34 1.55
CA ASP A 161 16.12 -6.82 0.31
C ASP A 161 15.18 -5.81 -0.38
N VAL A 162 13.88 -6.10 -0.39
CA VAL A 162 12.87 -5.15 -0.91
C VAL A 162 12.94 -3.82 -0.15
N LEU A 163 13.00 -3.87 1.18
CA LEU A 163 13.08 -2.65 2.00
C LEU A 163 14.40 -1.91 1.82
N CYS A 164 15.50 -2.62 1.51
CA CYS A 164 16.76 -1.98 1.14
C CYS A 164 16.60 -1.13 -0.13
N THR A 165 15.95 -1.69 -1.17
CA THR A 165 15.73 -0.95 -2.43
C THR A 165 14.85 0.28 -2.25
N TRP A 166 13.93 0.28 -1.29
CA TRP A 166 13.05 1.42 -1.02
C TRP A 166 13.72 2.55 -0.24
N ALA A 167 14.87 2.28 0.37
CA ALA A 167 15.69 3.31 1.01
C ALA A 167 16.57 4.07 0.02
N GLU A 168 16.65 3.60 -1.22
CA GLU A 168 17.46 4.21 -2.28
C GLU A 168 16.57 5.06 -3.19
N ASP A 169 17.12 6.19 -3.65
CA ASP A 169 16.45 7.01 -4.66
C ASP A 169 16.46 6.27 -6.01
N VAL A 170 15.28 5.90 -6.48
CA VAL A 170 15.11 5.28 -7.79
C VAL A 170 14.64 6.34 -8.79
N PRO A 171 15.45 6.66 -9.83
CA PRO A 171 15.00 7.57 -10.87
C PRO A 171 13.71 7.05 -11.52
N CYS A 172 12.64 7.85 -11.43
CA CYS A 172 11.34 7.51 -11.96
C CYS A 172 11.05 8.30 -13.24
N ASP A 173 11.04 7.61 -14.37
CA ASP A 173 10.52 8.12 -15.65
C ASP A 173 9.25 7.37 -16.01
N MET A 174 8.10 7.99 -15.78
CA MET A 174 6.78 7.36 -16.00
C MET A 174 6.54 7.02 -17.47
N VAL A 175 7.04 7.81 -18.40
CA VAL A 175 6.88 7.56 -19.84
C VAL A 175 7.66 6.31 -20.23
N ARG A 176 8.89 6.21 -19.76
CA ARG A 176 9.76 5.07 -20.01
C ARG A 176 9.23 3.80 -19.34
N LEU A 177 8.82 3.86 -18.06
CA LEU A 177 8.25 2.72 -17.36
C LEU A 177 7.00 2.19 -18.07
N ARG A 178 6.14 3.09 -18.56
CA ARG A 178 4.97 2.72 -19.33
C ARG A 178 5.33 2.05 -20.65
N ASP A 179 6.28 2.60 -21.39
CA ASP A 179 6.75 2.04 -22.66
C ASP A 179 7.34 0.64 -22.46
N GLU A 180 8.20 0.46 -21.47
CA GLU A 180 8.79 -0.83 -21.13
C GLU A 180 7.71 -1.86 -20.75
N ARG A 181 6.71 -1.46 -19.96
CA ARG A 181 5.57 -2.31 -19.61
C ARG A 181 4.76 -2.75 -20.84
N LEU A 182 4.47 -1.80 -21.75
CA LEU A 182 3.73 -2.10 -22.98
C LEU A 182 4.53 -3.03 -23.89
N ARG A 183 5.84 -2.84 -24.02
CA ARG A 183 6.72 -3.75 -24.76
C ARG A 183 6.69 -5.16 -24.18
N GLY A 184 6.78 -5.27 -22.86
CA GLY A 184 6.68 -6.57 -22.17
C GLY A 184 5.34 -7.26 -22.37
N LEU A 185 4.24 -6.50 -22.40
CA LEU A 185 2.87 -7.02 -22.58
C LEU A 185 2.58 -7.44 -24.02
N TYR A 186 2.93 -6.57 -24.99
CA TYR A 186 2.59 -6.77 -26.40
C TYR A 186 3.64 -7.56 -27.17
N LYS A 187 4.88 -7.63 -26.67
CA LYS A 187 6.01 -8.35 -27.30
C LYS A 187 6.13 -7.99 -28.80
N ASP A 188 6.07 -8.99 -29.67
CA ASP A 188 6.17 -8.83 -31.12
C ASP A 188 5.04 -8.02 -31.76
N ARG A 189 3.95 -7.81 -31.03
CA ARG A 189 2.82 -6.97 -31.44
C ARG A 189 2.94 -5.53 -30.97
N TYR A 190 4.04 -5.16 -30.33
CA TYR A 190 4.27 -3.80 -29.92
C TYR A 190 4.47 -2.92 -31.17
N ASP A 191 3.61 -1.92 -31.30
CA ASP A 191 3.71 -0.87 -32.31
C ASP A 191 3.58 0.48 -31.60
N MET A 192 4.66 1.24 -31.59
CA MET A 192 4.71 2.55 -30.93
C MET A 192 3.59 3.49 -31.36
N ARG A 193 3.13 3.43 -32.62
CA ARG A 193 2.04 4.27 -33.12
C ARG A 193 0.67 3.87 -32.60
N ARG A 194 0.45 2.55 -32.40
CA ARG A 194 -0.81 1.99 -31.90
C ARG A 194 -0.89 2.04 -30.38
N ASN A 195 0.24 1.93 -29.72
CA ASN A 195 0.32 1.92 -28.27
C ASN A 195 0.23 3.33 -27.64
N VAL A 196 0.14 4.37 -28.45
CA VAL A 196 -0.33 5.68 -28.02
C VAL A 196 -1.78 5.62 -27.54
N LEU A 197 -2.58 4.64 -28.03
CA LEU A 197 -3.90 4.32 -27.50
C LEU A 197 -3.74 3.40 -26.29
N ASP A 198 -3.99 3.94 -25.11
CA ASP A 198 -4.06 3.16 -23.90
C ASP A 198 -5.28 2.24 -23.94
N TRP A 199 -5.06 0.95 -24.16
CA TRP A 199 -6.12 -0.04 -24.24
C TRP A 199 -6.98 -0.07 -22.99
N ASP A 200 -6.34 -0.08 -21.81
CA ASP A 200 -7.03 -0.09 -20.53
C ASP A 200 -7.89 1.17 -20.37
N TYR A 201 -7.33 2.34 -20.75
CA TYR A 201 -8.07 3.59 -20.75
C TYR A 201 -9.25 3.56 -21.70
N THR A 202 -9.03 3.16 -22.95
CA THR A 202 -10.05 3.24 -24.00
C THR A 202 -11.15 2.20 -23.83
N MET A 203 -10.81 0.97 -23.49
CA MET A 203 -11.76 -0.15 -23.44
C MET A 203 -12.43 -0.30 -22.09
N HIS A 204 -11.74 0.01 -21.01
CA HIS A 204 -12.27 -0.23 -19.66
C HIS A 204 -12.71 1.04 -18.96
N LEU A 205 -11.97 2.13 -19.05
CA LEU A 205 -12.27 3.36 -18.32
C LEU A 205 -13.23 4.28 -19.08
N VAL A 206 -12.99 4.51 -20.37
CA VAL A 206 -13.78 5.46 -21.18
C VAL A 206 -15.28 5.17 -21.17
N PRO A 207 -15.75 3.92 -21.23
CA PRO A 207 -17.19 3.61 -21.26
C PRO A 207 -17.92 3.94 -19.94
N ILE A 208 -17.22 3.89 -18.80
CA ILE A 208 -17.86 3.94 -17.48
C ILE A 208 -17.50 5.17 -16.63
N ALA A 209 -16.37 5.80 -16.91
CA ALA A 209 -15.87 6.90 -16.09
C ALA A 209 -16.37 8.28 -16.55
N SER A 210 -16.57 9.18 -15.60
CA SER A 210 -16.84 10.59 -15.88
C SER A 210 -15.65 11.27 -16.56
N ILE A 211 -15.89 12.44 -17.17
CA ILE A 211 -14.84 13.23 -17.83
C ILE A 211 -13.72 13.58 -16.84
N VAL A 212 -14.08 13.95 -15.60
CA VAL A 212 -13.11 14.31 -14.55
C VAL A 212 -12.20 13.12 -14.22
N HIS A 213 -12.76 11.93 -14.01
CA HIS A 213 -11.99 10.73 -13.75
C HIS A 213 -11.07 10.35 -14.91
N LYS A 214 -11.51 10.57 -16.16
CA LYS A 214 -10.69 10.35 -17.34
C LYS A 214 -9.47 11.28 -17.40
N LEU A 215 -9.66 12.55 -17.04
CA LEU A 215 -8.59 13.54 -16.99
C LEU A 215 -7.58 13.20 -15.89
N HIS A 216 -8.06 12.91 -14.68
CA HIS A 216 -7.20 12.51 -13.56
C HIS A 216 -6.41 11.21 -13.86
N PHE A 217 -7.04 10.23 -14.49
CA PHE A 217 -6.34 8.99 -14.88
C PHE A 217 -5.23 9.27 -15.90
N ARG A 218 -5.47 10.15 -16.90
CA ARG A 218 -4.45 10.55 -17.86
C ARG A 218 -3.28 11.26 -17.18
N GLU A 219 -3.58 12.20 -16.31
CA GLU A 219 -2.60 12.95 -15.54
C GLU A 219 -1.73 12.00 -14.69
N TRP A 220 -2.36 11.13 -13.91
CA TRP A 220 -1.64 10.11 -13.16
C TRP A 220 -0.74 9.24 -14.04
N ARG A 221 -1.20 8.82 -15.22
CA ARG A 221 -0.42 8.04 -16.17
C ARG A 221 0.80 8.79 -16.72
N GLN A 222 0.72 10.09 -16.82
CA GLN A 222 1.79 10.94 -17.32
C GLN A 222 2.76 11.36 -16.23
N THR A 223 2.25 11.75 -15.09
CA THR A 223 3.02 12.35 -14.00
C THR A 223 3.42 11.36 -12.91
N GLY A 224 2.65 10.26 -12.74
CA GLY A 224 2.78 9.35 -11.60
C GLY A 224 2.15 9.88 -10.32
N ILE A 225 1.42 11.00 -10.37
CA ILE A 225 0.80 11.66 -9.21
C ILE A 225 -0.70 11.43 -9.28
N ALA A 226 -1.24 10.63 -8.36
CA ALA A 226 -2.68 10.41 -8.20
C ALA A 226 -3.28 11.28 -7.10
N VAL A 227 -2.49 11.65 -6.11
CA VAL A 227 -2.90 12.46 -4.96
C VAL A 227 -1.93 13.62 -4.82
N GLU A 228 -2.43 14.84 -4.94
CA GLU A 228 -1.70 16.04 -4.59
C GLU A 228 -2.09 16.45 -3.16
N PRO A 229 -1.16 16.38 -2.19
CA PRO A 229 -1.43 16.90 -0.87
C PRO A 229 -1.67 18.42 -0.94
N SER A 230 -2.69 18.88 -0.24
CA SER A 230 -2.96 20.31 -0.17
C SER A 230 -1.72 21.08 0.31
N PRO A 231 -1.39 22.22 -0.29
CA PRO A 231 -0.32 23.06 0.22
C PRO A 231 -0.58 23.34 1.71
N SER A 232 0.44 23.16 2.54
CA SER A 232 0.35 23.55 3.95
C SER A 232 -0.11 25.01 4.00
N PRO A 233 -1.06 25.39 4.87
CA PRO A 233 -1.40 26.78 5.03
C PRO A 233 -0.09 27.50 5.34
N SER A 234 0.34 28.37 4.44
CA SER A 234 1.48 29.24 4.67
C SER A 234 1.20 29.97 5.97
N THR A 235 2.02 29.78 6.97
CA THR A 235 2.01 30.61 8.17
C THR A 235 2.04 32.05 7.68
N PRO A 236 1.04 32.90 8.00
CA PRO A 236 1.08 34.29 7.59
C PRO A 236 2.32 34.94 8.21
N PRO A 237 2.95 35.90 7.53
CA PRO A 237 4.16 36.56 7.97
C PRO A 237 3.99 37.27 9.31
#